data_51790f84a444f5e32ad9f3b6d5b430ee
#
_entry.id   51790f84a444f5e32ad9f3b6d5b430ee
#
_cell.length_a   1.000
_cell.length_b   1.000
_cell.length_c   1.000
_cell.angle_alpha   90.00
_cell.angle_beta   90.00
_cell.angle_gamma   90.00
#
_symmetry.space_group_name_H-M   'P 1'
#
loop_
_entity.id
_entity.type
_entity.pdbx_description
1 polymer ?
#
loop_
_entity_poly.entity_id
_entity_poly.type
_entity_poly.pdbx_seq_one_letter_code
_entity_poly.pdbx_strand_id
1 'polypeptide(L)'
;MNSLTLTLPWPDAALSPNARVHWDVRSRAVKKARDYGWGMTLAAMGPLGIKRASWGFPISAEYTFHPEIDRKRDDDGLIGRMKSYRDGMARALGVDDTSFRTMPIVYGEKRKPACVVVTLTPAVASIPVIGVIK
;
A
#
# COMPACT_ATOMS: atom_id res chain seq x y z
N MET A 1 -8.58 14.68 10.67
CA MET A 1 -7.48 13.81 10.36
C MET A 1 -7.71 13.14 9.04
N ASN A 2 -6.81 13.26 8.13
CA ASN A 2 -7.04 12.74 6.81
C ASN A 2 -6.41 11.38 6.64
N SER A 3 -7.23 10.39 6.40
CA SER A 3 -6.77 9.10 5.95
C SER A 3 -7.10 8.98 4.48
N LEU A 4 -6.35 8.16 3.77
CA LEU A 4 -6.53 7.95 2.35
C LEU A 4 -6.77 6.47 2.14
N THR A 5 -7.88 6.11 1.52
CA THR A 5 -8.25 4.72 1.29
C THR A 5 -8.34 4.46 -0.21
N LEU A 6 -7.74 3.37 -0.64
CA LEU A 6 -7.82 2.97 -2.04
C LEU A 6 -7.97 1.46 -2.14
N THR A 7 -8.54 1.00 -3.25
CA THR A 7 -8.73 -0.42 -3.52
C THR A 7 -7.84 -0.78 -4.70
N LEU A 8 -7.03 -1.81 -4.52
CA LEU A 8 -6.10 -2.28 -5.54
C LEU A 8 -6.43 -3.73 -5.88
N PRO A 9 -6.13 -4.17 -7.10
CA PRO A 9 -6.29 -5.58 -7.45
C PRO A 9 -5.46 -6.46 -6.51
N TRP A 10 -5.89 -7.70 -6.33
CA TRP A 10 -5.11 -8.67 -5.57
C TRP A 10 -3.69 -8.71 -6.12
N PRO A 11 -2.66 -8.62 -5.26
CA PRO A 11 -1.29 -8.54 -5.75
C PRO A 11 -0.87 -9.83 -6.46
N ASP A 12 -0.28 -9.67 -7.65
CA ASP A 12 0.13 -10.77 -8.50
C ASP A 12 1.16 -11.65 -7.80
N ALA A 13 1.05 -12.96 -7.97
CA ALA A 13 2.01 -13.91 -7.41
C ALA A 13 3.44 -13.64 -7.91
N ALA A 14 3.59 -13.09 -9.11
CA ALA A 14 4.91 -12.75 -9.64
C ALA A 14 5.61 -11.67 -8.82
N LEU A 15 4.88 -10.96 -7.96
CA LEU A 15 5.46 -9.92 -7.09
C LEU A 15 6.03 -10.50 -5.80
N SER A 16 5.83 -11.78 -5.54
CA SER A 16 6.37 -12.41 -4.35
C SER A 16 7.90 -12.40 -4.41
N PRO A 17 8.59 -12.09 -3.32
CA PRO A 17 10.05 -12.13 -3.29
C PRO A 17 10.62 -13.49 -3.68
N ASN A 18 9.85 -14.57 -3.44
CA ASN A 18 10.30 -15.92 -3.75
C ASN A 18 9.74 -16.47 -5.06
N ALA A 19 9.09 -15.64 -5.86
CA ALA A 19 8.50 -16.10 -7.10
C ALA A 19 9.59 -16.55 -8.08
N ARG A 20 9.38 -17.72 -8.69
CA ARG A 20 10.30 -18.25 -9.68
C ARG A 20 9.70 -18.03 -11.05
N VAL A 21 9.78 -16.81 -11.51
CA VAL A 21 9.28 -16.44 -12.83
C VAL A 21 10.39 -15.78 -13.62
N HIS A 22 10.24 -15.79 -14.92
CA HIS A 22 11.22 -15.15 -15.80
C HIS A 22 11.27 -13.64 -15.45
N TRP A 23 12.47 -13.06 -15.59
CA TRP A 23 12.67 -11.68 -15.16
C TRP A 23 11.76 -10.69 -15.88
N ASP A 24 11.41 -10.94 -17.14
CA ASP A 24 10.55 -10.02 -17.88
C ASP A 24 9.09 -10.09 -17.40
N VAL A 25 8.62 -11.27 -16.98
CA VAL A 25 7.30 -11.43 -16.39
C VAL A 25 7.24 -10.65 -15.08
N ARG A 26 8.27 -10.79 -14.25
CA ARG A 26 8.35 -10.07 -12.99
C ARG A 26 8.43 -8.56 -13.22
N SER A 27 9.27 -8.14 -14.17
CA SER A 27 9.46 -6.72 -14.47
C SER A 27 8.14 -6.06 -14.90
N ARG A 28 7.36 -6.73 -15.73
CA ARG A 28 6.06 -6.21 -16.16
C ARG A 28 5.07 -6.14 -14.99
N ALA A 29 5.07 -7.16 -14.13
CA ALA A 29 4.19 -7.17 -12.95
C ALA A 29 4.56 -6.04 -12.00
N VAL A 30 5.84 -5.81 -11.78
CA VAL A 30 6.34 -4.73 -10.91
C VAL A 30 5.92 -3.38 -11.46
N LYS A 31 6.12 -3.16 -12.77
CA LYS A 31 5.76 -1.89 -13.38
C LYS A 31 4.24 -1.65 -13.28
N LYS A 32 3.45 -2.66 -13.57
CA LYS A 32 2.00 -2.55 -13.52
C LYS A 32 1.52 -2.23 -12.11
N ALA A 33 2.06 -2.90 -11.11
CA ALA A 33 1.68 -2.66 -9.72
C ALA A 33 2.09 -1.27 -9.27
N ARG A 34 3.28 -0.82 -9.65
CA ARG A 34 3.76 0.51 -9.30
C ARG A 34 2.87 1.58 -9.92
N ASP A 35 2.51 1.41 -11.19
CA ASP A 35 1.65 2.35 -11.88
C ASP A 35 0.24 2.39 -11.27
N TYR A 36 -0.30 1.24 -10.86
CA TYR A 36 -1.57 1.18 -10.18
C TYR A 36 -1.52 1.91 -8.83
N GLY A 37 -0.50 1.62 -8.02
CA GLY A 37 -0.35 2.27 -6.73
C GLY A 37 -0.25 3.78 -6.88
N TRP A 38 0.51 4.24 -7.88
CA TRP A 38 0.66 5.66 -8.16
C TRP A 38 -0.66 6.30 -8.60
N GLY A 39 -1.29 5.72 -9.62
CA GLY A 39 -2.51 6.30 -10.18
C GLY A 39 -3.69 6.32 -9.21
N MET A 40 -3.90 5.21 -8.49
CA MET A 40 -5.00 5.14 -7.53
C MET A 40 -4.79 6.07 -6.35
N THR A 41 -3.55 6.24 -5.92
CA THR A 41 -3.24 7.17 -4.83
C THR A 41 -3.48 8.60 -5.27
N LEU A 42 -3.01 8.97 -6.47
CA LEU A 42 -3.28 10.31 -7.00
C LEU A 42 -4.77 10.57 -7.08
N ALA A 43 -5.53 9.60 -7.57
CA ALA A 43 -6.98 9.75 -7.70
C ALA A 43 -7.67 9.93 -6.34
N ALA A 44 -7.17 9.29 -5.31
CA ALA A 44 -7.73 9.42 -3.98
C ALA A 44 -7.31 10.73 -3.30
N MET A 45 -6.13 11.23 -3.61
CA MET A 45 -5.61 12.47 -3.02
C MET A 45 -6.41 13.69 -3.46
N GLY A 46 -6.80 13.74 -4.72
CA GLY A 46 -7.46 14.91 -5.29
C GLY A 46 -8.68 15.36 -4.51
N PRO A 47 -9.71 14.53 -4.36
CA PRO A 47 -10.93 14.92 -3.65
C PRO A 47 -10.70 15.31 -2.19
N LEU A 48 -9.65 14.78 -1.58
CA LEU A 48 -9.33 15.07 -0.18
C LEU A 48 -8.43 16.30 -0.03
N GLY A 49 -7.97 16.87 -1.11
CA GLY A 49 -7.09 18.04 -1.06
C GLY A 49 -5.72 17.73 -0.50
N ILE A 50 -5.29 16.47 -0.54
CA ILE A 50 -3.98 16.09 -0.04
C ILE A 50 -2.93 16.44 -1.09
N LYS A 51 -1.94 17.24 -0.71
CA LYS A 51 -0.92 17.68 -1.62
C LYS A 51 0.33 16.81 -1.49
N ARG A 52 1.06 16.69 -2.61
CA ARG A 52 2.29 15.95 -2.65
C ARG A 52 3.27 16.51 -1.63
N ALA A 53 3.98 15.63 -0.97
CA ALA A 53 4.99 15.96 0.04
C ALA A 53 4.44 16.67 1.28
N SER A 54 3.13 16.55 1.54
CA SER A 54 2.53 17.18 2.71
C SER A 54 2.47 16.26 3.91
N TRP A 55 2.67 14.96 3.73
CA TRP A 55 2.60 14.00 4.82
C TRP A 55 3.99 13.70 5.38
N GLY A 56 4.08 13.65 6.70
CA GLY A 56 5.33 13.33 7.37
C GLY A 56 5.42 11.86 7.76
N PHE A 57 6.57 11.45 8.18
CA PHE A 57 6.88 10.12 8.68
C PHE A 57 6.44 10.00 10.15
N PRO A 58 5.93 8.86 10.60
CA PRO A 58 5.62 7.68 9.79
C PRO A 58 4.21 7.73 9.22
N ILE A 59 4.00 6.98 8.16
CA ILE A 59 2.68 6.83 7.55
C ILE A 59 2.24 5.40 7.82
N SER A 60 1.13 5.24 8.52
CA SER A 60 0.58 3.92 8.80
C SER A 60 -0.04 3.36 7.53
N ALA A 61 0.29 2.12 7.18
CA ALA A 61 -0.28 1.44 6.03
C ALA A 61 -1.04 0.20 6.51
N GLU A 62 -2.35 0.21 6.35
CA GLU A 62 -3.21 -0.89 6.75
C GLU A 62 -3.72 -1.60 5.51
N TYR A 63 -3.56 -2.91 5.45
CA TYR A 63 -4.00 -3.70 4.32
C TYR A 63 -5.10 -4.65 4.77
N THR A 64 -6.24 -4.60 4.09
CA THR A 64 -7.31 -5.58 4.27
C THR A 64 -7.43 -6.37 2.98
N PHE A 65 -7.12 -7.65 3.02
CA PHE A 65 -7.16 -8.51 1.86
C PHE A 65 -8.52 -9.18 1.75
N HIS A 66 -9.17 -9.04 0.60
CA HIS A 66 -10.47 -9.66 0.32
C HIS A 66 -10.27 -10.74 -0.73
N PRO A 67 -10.06 -12.00 -0.31
CA PRO A 67 -9.82 -13.09 -1.26
C PRO A 67 -11.11 -13.52 -1.93
N GLU A 68 -11.00 -14.24 -3.05
CA GLU A 68 -12.19 -14.84 -3.68
C GLU A 68 -12.65 -16.09 -2.94
N ILE A 69 -11.71 -16.82 -2.35
CA ILE A 69 -12.02 -18.03 -1.60
C ILE A 69 -11.26 -18.03 -0.28
N ASP A 70 -11.84 -18.69 0.72
CA ASP A 70 -11.19 -18.83 2.00
C ASP A 70 -10.19 -19.97 1.93
N ARG A 71 -8.95 -19.71 2.30
CA ARG A 71 -7.94 -20.73 2.47
C ARG A 71 -6.77 -20.14 3.24
N LYS A 72 -5.94 -21.02 3.77
CA LYS A 72 -4.74 -20.56 4.45
C LYS A 72 -3.82 -19.82 3.49
N ARG A 73 -3.22 -18.75 3.97
CA ARG A 73 -2.27 -17.98 3.19
C ARG A 73 -1.12 -17.55 4.07
N ASP A 74 0.00 -17.29 3.42
CA ASP A 74 1.19 -16.80 4.08
C ASP A 74 1.14 -15.28 4.14
N ASP A 75 0.96 -14.72 5.34
CA ASP A 75 0.86 -13.28 5.52
C ASP A 75 2.12 -12.57 5.04
N ASP A 76 3.30 -13.11 5.35
CA ASP A 76 4.56 -12.48 4.94
C ASP A 76 4.68 -12.45 3.42
N GLY A 77 4.23 -13.50 2.77
CA GLY A 77 4.23 -13.56 1.31
C GLY A 77 3.35 -12.48 0.71
N LEU A 78 2.16 -12.27 1.25
CA LEU A 78 1.26 -11.22 0.78
C LEU A 78 1.82 -9.82 1.04
N ILE A 79 2.39 -9.59 2.21
CA ILE A 79 3.03 -8.31 2.52
C ILE A 79 4.15 -8.03 1.52
N GLY A 80 4.96 -9.06 1.21
CA GLY A 80 6.03 -8.92 0.23
C GLY A 80 5.55 -8.54 -1.15
N ARG A 81 4.37 -9.01 -1.55
CA ARG A 81 3.79 -8.65 -2.85
C ARG A 81 3.33 -7.18 -2.90
N MET A 82 3.17 -6.54 -1.76
CA MET A 82 2.70 -5.14 -1.72
C MET A 82 3.80 -4.11 -2.00
N LYS A 83 5.06 -4.54 -2.05
CA LYS A 83 6.17 -3.59 -2.19
C LYS A 83 6.05 -2.69 -3.41
N SER A 84 5.70 -3.23 -4.56
CA SER A 84 5.59 -2.44 -5.78
C SER A 84 4.42 -1.46 -5.72
N TYR A 85 3.31 -1.85 -5.11
CA TYR A 85 2.21 -0.92 -4.85
C TYR A 85 2.68 0.21 -3.94
N ARG A 86 3.44 -0.13 -2.88
CA ARG A 86 3.96 0.87 -1.94
C ARG A 86 4.86 1.88 -2.64
N ASP A 87 5.71 1.41 -3.54
CA ASP A 87 6.60 2.29 -4.30
C ASP A 87 5.78 3.32 -5.09
N GLY A 88 4.69 2.87 -5.70
CA GLY A 88 3.79 3.76 -6.43
C GLY A 88 3.06 4.73 -5.52
N MET A 89 2.56 4.26 -4.38
CA MET A 89 1.89 5.10 -3.41
C MET A 89 2.85 6.16 -2.85
N ALA A 90 4.08 5.77 -2.56
CA ALA A 90 5.09 6.70 -2.05
C ALA A 90 5.39 7.79 -3.08
N ARG A 91 5.50 7.40 -4.34
CA ARG A 91 5.74 8.36 -5.41
C ARG A 91 4.61 9.38 -5.52
N ALA A 92 3.37 8.93 -5.42
CA ALA A 92 2.22 9.83 -5.49
C ALA A 92 2.20 10.79 -4.30
N LEU A 93 2.49 10.30 -3.11
CA LEU A 93 2.52 11.13 -1.92
C LEU A 93 3.78 12.00 -1.82
N GLY A 94 4.78 11.72 -2.63
CA GLY A 94 6.03 12.47 -2.60
C GLY A 94 6.87 12.18 -1.37
N VAL A 95 6.85 10.92 -0.91
CA VAL A 95 7.61 10.48 0.25
C VAL A 95 8.46 9.27 -0.13
N ASP A 96 9.41 8.92 0.72
CA ASP A 96 10.20 7.72 0.55
C ASP A 96 9.35 6.52 0.98
N ASP A 97 9.50 5.37 0.34
CA ASP A 97 8.75 4.18 0.72
C ASP A 97 9.09 3.69 2.13
N THR A 98 10.26 4.07 2.66
CA THR A 98 10.61 3.78 4.04
C THR A 98 9.79 4.58 5.05
N SER A 99 9.00 5.55 4.58
CA SER A 99 8.11 6.30 5.45
C SER A 99 6.91 5.48 5.92
N PHE A 100 6.60 4.38 5.24
CA PHE A 100 5.44 3.56 5.60
C PHE A 100 5.77 2.59 6.74
N ARG A 101 4.80 2.43 7.63
CA ARG A 101 4.84 1.41 8.66
C ARG A 101 3.66 0.50 8.45
N THR A 102 3.94 -0.76 8.09
CA THR A 102 2.90 -1.73 7.81
C THR A 102 2.28 -2.22 9.10
N MET A 103 0.99 -2.10 9.21
CA MET A 103 0.24 -2.62 10.34
C MET A 103 -0.05 -4.10 10.10
N PRO A 104 -0.40 -4.88 11.14
CA PRO A 104 -0.80 -6.27 10.95
C PRO A 104 -1.92 -6.35 9.91
N ILE A 105 -1.81 -7.29 8.98
CA ILE A 105 -2.80 -7.41 7.92
C ILE A 105 -4.08 -8.03 8.43
N VAL A 106 -5.18 -7.72 7.75
CA VAL A 106 -6.50 -8.23 8.07
C VAL A 106 -7.05 -8.93 6.84
N TYR A 107 -7.75 -10.02 7.03
CA TYR A 107 -8.50 -10.66 5.95
C TYR A 107 -9.96 -10.27 6.11
N GLY A 108 -10.50 -9.62 5.10
CA GLY A 108 -11.89 -9.22 5.09
C GLY A 108 -12.77 -10.26 4.42
N GLU A 109 -14.01 -9.89 4.17
CA GLU A 109 -14.94 -10.79 3.50
C GLU A 109 -14.48 -11.13 2.09
N LYS A 110 -14.93 -12.26 1.59
CA LYS A 110 -14.62 -12.67 0.21
C LYS A 110 -15.21 -11.65 -0.77
N ARG A 111 -14.47 -11.37 -1.82
CA ARG A 111 -14.92 -10.48 -2.90
C ARG A 111 -14.49 -11.05 -4.24
N LYS A 112 -15.26 -10.79 -5.25
CA LYS A 112 -14.97 -11.20 -6.62
C LYS A 112 -15.10 -9.99 -7.54
N PRO A 113 -14.00 -9.54 -8.14
CA PRO A 113 -12.66 -10.12 -8.03
C PRO A 113 -12.00 -9.82 -6.69
N ALA A 114 -11.05 -10.65 -6.32
CA ALA A 114 -10.27 -10.44 -5.11
C ALA A 114 -9.55 -9.09 -5.19
N CYS A 115 -9.39 -8.46 -4.04
CA CYS A 115 -8.74 -7.14 -3.99
C CYS A 115 -8.09 -6.91 -2.64
N VAL A 116 -7.32 -5.83 -2.54
CA VAL A 116 -6.77 -5.38 -1.28
C VAL A 116 -7.19 -3.92 -1.09
N VAL A 117 -7.72 -3.62 0.09
CA VAL A 117 -8.06 -2.25 0.47
C VAL A 117 -6.92 -1.72 1.33
N VAL A 118 -6.38 -0.59 0.93
CA VAL A 118 -5.25 0.04 1.62
C VAL A 118 -5.73 1.33 2.26
N THR A 119 -5.46 1.50 3.54
CA THR A 119 -5.71 2.77 4.22
C THR A 119 -4.38 3.33 4.70
N LEU A 120 -4.06 4.52 4.22
CA LEU A 120 -2.83 5.23 4.59
C LEU A 120 -3.21 6.39 5.51
N THR A 121 -2.55 6.46 6.65
CA THR A 121 -2.84 7.50 7.64
C THR A 121 -1.51 8.14 8.07
N PRO A 122 -1.38 9.47 7.92
CA PRO A 122 -0.15 10.13 8.35
C PRO A 122 -0.09 10.21 9.86
N ALA A 123 1.12 10.31 10.37
CA ALA A 123 1.29 10.56 11.79
C ALA A 123 0.57 11.86 12.13
N VAL A 124 -0.01 11.88 13.29
CA VAL A 124 -0.63 13.07 13.73
C VAL A 124 0.45 14.00 14.09
N ALA A 125 0.61 14.88 13.27
CA ALA A 125 1.62 15.78 13.43
C ALA A 125 1.63 16.42 14.71
N SER A 126 0.71 16.43 15.13
CA SER A 126 0.60 17.01 16.22
C SER A 126 1.27 16.56 17.26
N ILE A 127 1.68 15.93 17.27
CA ILE A 127 2.13 15.60 18.31
C ILE A 127 3.33 16.21 18.49
N PRO A 128 3.31 16.94 18.46
CA PRO A 128 4.33 17.52 18.29
C PRO A 128 5.27 17.40 19.32
N VAL A 129 5.00 16.98 19.07
CA VAL A 129 5.55 16.75 19.54
C VAL A 129 6.51 16.86 19.80
N ILE A 130 6.38 17.18 19.83
CA ILE A 130 7.02 17.33 19.98
C ILE A 130 7.83 17.30 20.45
N GLY A 131 7.72 17.39 20.52
CA GLY A 131 8.27 17.38 20.90
C GLY A 131 8.78 17.04 21.55
N VAL A 132 8.56 16.77 21.69
CA VAL A 132 8.94 16.44 22.34
C VAL A 132 9.89 15.86 22.45
N ILE A 133 9.99 15.65 22.43
CA ILE A 133 10.74 15.24 22.57
C ILE A 133 11.69 15.19 22.52
N LYS A 134 11.87 15.42 22.64
CA LYS A 134 12.70 15.50 22.57
C LYS A 134 13.46 15.24 22.95
#